data_e025cfd9965d51221bb3324b5576f525
#
_entry.id   e025cfd9965d51221bb3324b5576f525
#
_cell.length_a   1.000
_cell.length_b   1.000
_cell.length_c   1.000
_cell.angle_alpha   90.00
_cell.angle_beta   90.00
_cell.angle_gamma   90.00
#
_symmetry.space_group_name_H-M   'P 1'
#
loop_
_entity.id
_entity.type
_entity.pdbx_description
1 polymer ?
#
loop_
_entity_poly.entity_id
_entity_poly.type
_entity_poly.pdbx_seq_one_letter_code
_entity_poly.pdbx_strand_id
1 'polypeptide(L)'
;MSNRTKAAWKHRRQENSQTTCYVIAYDIPDDRRRTKIHQILMGFGKWTQYSLFECFLSRKELVLLRSKLAEHLVEQQDSVRFYPLCANCVKRVETVGGPPPVEDLLFVV
;
A
#
# COMPACT_ATOMS: atom_id res chain seq x y z
N MET A 1 16.28 -1.94 8.12
CA MET A 1 16.26 -1.38 7.62
C MET A 1 15.90 -0.74 7.49
N SER A 2 15.79 -0.43 7.74
CA SER A 2 15.38 0.33 7.42
C SER A 2 15.72 0.91 6.72
N ASN A 3 16.47 0.64 6.66
CA ASN A 3 16.72 1.41 5.90
C ASN A 3 16.24 1.34 4.70
N ARG A 4 15.59 1.12 4.69
CA ARG A 4 14.92 1.28 3.49
C ARG A 4 14.33 2.64 3.48
N THR A 5 15.00 3.51 2.81
CA THR A 5 14.58 4.88 2.72
C THR A 5 13.52 5.02 1.63
N LYS A 6 12.81 6.13 1.65
CA LYS A 6 11.84 6.41 0.60
C LYS A 6 12.53 6.59 -0.75
N ALA A 7 13.72 7.18 -0.74
CA ALA A 7 14.45 7.37 -1.99
C ALA A 7 14.83 6.05 -2.62
N ALA A 8 15.31 5.11 -1.82
CA ALA A 8 15.67 3.80 -2.33
C ALA A 8 14.45 3.06 -2.86
N TRP A 9 13.33 3.21 -2.18
CA TRP A 9 12.10 2.57 -2.60
C TRP A 9 11.63 3.12 -3.95
N LYS A 10 11.69 4.42 -4.13
CA LYS A 10 11.27 5.03 -5.38
C LYS A 10 12.20 4.64 -6.53
N HIS A 11 13.48 4.62 -6.23
CA HIS A 11 14.46 4.27 -7.26
C HIS A 11 14.24 2.84 -7.76
N ARG A 12 14.03 1.92 -6.83
CA ARG A 12 13.80 0.54 -7.21
C ARG A 12 12.55 0.40 -8.07
N ARG A 13 11.51 1.14 -7.74
CA ARG A 13 10.29 1.11 -8.51
C ARG A 13 10.49 1.63 -9.92
N GLN A 14 11.29 2.67 -10.06
CA GLN A 14 11.57 3.23 -11.37
C GLN A 14 12.35 2.25 -12.26
N GLU A 15 13.26 1.55 -11.65
CA GLU A 15 14.07 0.59 -12.40
C GLU A 15 13.27 -0.62 -12.82
N ASN A 16 12.28 -0.95 -12.03
CA ASN A 16 11.50 -2.15 -12.27
C ASN A 16 10.12 -1.76 -12.76
N SER A 17 9.96 -1.83 -14.07
CA SER A 17 8.67 -1.48 -14.68
C SER A 17 7.57 -2.48 -14.35
N GLN A 18 7.88 -3.48 -13.54
CA GLN A 18 6.94 -4.55 -13.23
C GLN A 18 6.22 -4.34 -11.90
N THR A 19 6.25 -3.15 -11.37
CA THR A 19 5.42 -2.88 -10.20
C THR A 19 3.97 -2.71 -10.63
N THR A 20 3.08 -3.10 -9.74
CA THR A 20 1.65 -2.96 -9.94
C THR A 20 1.10 -2.13 -8.78
N CYS A 21 0.16 -1.27 -9.10
CA CYS A 21 -0.52 -0.51 -8.06
C CYS A 21 -1.62 -1.38 -7.47
N TYR A 22 -1.60 -1.53 -6.16
CA TYR A 22 -2.67 -2.23 -5.44
C TYR A 22 -3.38 -1.27 -4.54
N VAL A 23 -4.71 -1.25 -4.66
CA VAL A 23 -5.53 -0.63 -3.62
C VAL A 23 -5.79 -1.72 -2.60
N ILE A 24 -5.39 -1.47 -1.37
CA ILE A 24 -5.50 -2.47 -0.32
C ILE A 24 -6.48 -1.98 0.72
N ALA A 25 -7.54 -2.77 0.93
CA ALA A 25 -8.59 -2.45 1.88
C ALA A 25 -8.59 -3.49 2.98
N TYR A 26 -8.66 -3.04 4.24
CA TYR A 26 -8.73 -4.00 5.33
C TYR A 26 -9.95 -3.72 6.20
N ASP A 27 -10.41 -4.79 6.84
CA ASP A 27 -11.55 -4.73 7.75
C ASP A 27 -11.19 -5.62 8.93
N ILE A 28 -10.79 -4.99 10.03
CA ILE A 28 -10.25 -5.68 11.20
C ILE A 28 -10.93 -5.13 12.44
N PRO A 29 -11.79 -5.93 13.09
CA PRO A 29 -12.52 -5.45 14.27
C PRO A 29 -11.66 -5.15 15.48
N ASP A 30 -10.58 -5.90 15.66
CA ASP A 30 -9.74 -5.74 16.84
C ASP A 30 -8.81 -4.55 16.69
N ASP A 31 -8.80 -3.68 17.69
CA ASP A 31 -8.03 -2.44 17.63
C ASP A 31 -6.53 -2.68 17.51
N ARG A 32 -6.01 -3.62 18.28
CA ARG A 32 -4.58 -3.90 18.27
C ARG A 32 -4.11 -4.45 16.94
N ARG A 33 -4.86 -5.42 16.42
CA ARG A 33 -4.50 -6.00 15.13
C ARG A 33 -4.65 -4.98 14.03
N ARG A 34 -5.71 -4.17 14.09
CA ARG A 34 -5.91 -3.13 13.08
C ARG A 34 -4.73 -2.15 13.06
N THR A 35 -4.30 -1.72 14.23
CA THR A 35 -3.16 -0.81 14.32
C THR A 35 -1.90 -1.45 13.76
N LYS A 36 -1.69 -2.71 14.06
CA LYS A 36 -0.50 -3.41 13.57
C LYS A 36 -0.51 -3.55 12.06
N ILE A 37 -1.66 -3.90 11.49
CA ILE A 37 -1.81 -4.02 10.05
C ILE A 37 -1.59 -2.66 9.38
N HIS A 38 -2.14 -1.61 9.95
CA HIS A 38 -1.94 -0.26 9.45
C HIS A 38 -0.44 0.10 9.42
N GLN A 39 0.27 -0.20 10.49
CA GLN A 39 1.70 0.08 10.57
C GLN A 39 2.49 -0.69 9.52
N ILE A 40 2.12 -1.95 9.29
CA ILE A 40 2.80 -2.73 8.27
C ILE A 40 2.57 -2.11 6.89
N LEU A 41 1.32 -1.76 6.59
CA LEU A 41 1.00 -1.18 5.30
C LEU A 41 1.67 0.16 5.08
N MET A 42 1.86 0.93 6.15
CA MET A 42 2.58 2.21 6.04
C MET A 42 4.01 2.01 5.53
N GLY A 43 4.58 0.86 5.75
CA GLY A 43 5.92 0.56 5.26
C GLY A 43 5.97 0.15 3.79
N PHE A 44 4.81 -0.06 3.17
CA PHE A 44 4.75 -0.54 1.79
C PHE A 44 4.07 0.42 0.83
N GLY A 45 3.32 1.39 1.33
CA GLY A 45 2.62 2.28 0.47
C GLY A 45 2.07 3.48 1.19
N LYS A 46 1.05 4.07 0.61
CA LYS A 46 0.49 5.32 1.05
C LYS A 46 -0.93 5.12 1.57
N TRP A 47 -1.17 5.60 2.79
CA TRP A 47 -2.51 5.62 3.35
C TRP A 47 -3.32 6.71 2.64
N THR A 48 -4.49 6.37 2.14
CA THR A 48 -5.34 7.34 1.47
C THR A 48 -6.47 7.82 2.37
N GLN A 49 -7.28 6.89 2.86
CA GLN A 49 -8.37 7.26 3.76
C GLN A 49 -8.87 6.00 4.44
N TYR A 50 -9.39 6.16 5.64
CA TYR A 50 -10.00 5.06 6.40
C TYR A 50 -9.11 3.84 6.39
N SER A 51 -9.58 2.73 5.85
CA SER A 51 -8.85 1.46 5.81
C SER A 51 -8.33 1.17 4.41
N LEU A 52 -7.89 2.20 3.69
CA LEU A 52 -7.42 2.05 2.31
C LEU A 52 -5.98 2.53 2.17
N PHE A 53 -5.21 1.73 1.46
CA PHE A 53 -3.84 2.06 1.09
C PHE A 53 -3.67 1.91 -0.40
N GLU A 54 -2.76 2.69 -0.96
CA GLU A 54 -2.30 2.52 -2.34
C GLU A 54 -0.83 2.16 -2.29
N CYS A 55 -0.50 1.02 -2.85
CA CYS A 55 0.86 0.50 -2.81
C CYS A 55 1.31 0.09 -4.20
N PHE A 56 2.47 0.59 -4.62
CA PHE A 56 3.10 0.14 -5.86
C PHE A 56 4.09 -0.94 -5.50
N LEU A 57 3.77 -2.18 -5.85
CA LEU A 57 4.54 -3.33 -5.39
C LEU A 57 5.02 -4.17 -6.56
N SER A 58 6.27 -4.61 -6.45
CA SER A 58 6.76 -5.67 -7.31
C SER A 58 6.19 -6.98 -6.80
N ARG A 59 6.35 -8.03 -7.60
CA ARG A 59 5.89 -9.34 -7.18
C ARG A 59 6.53 -9.77 -5.86
N LYS A 60 7.81 -9.51 -5.73
CA LYS A 60 8.54 -9.86 -4.53
C LYS A 60 8.02 -9.10 -3.31
N GLU A 61 7.76 -7.82 -3.50
CA GLU A 61 7.23 -7.00 -2.41
C GLU A 61 5.83 -7.43 -2.02
N LEU A 62 5.01 -7.83 -2.97
CA LEU A 62 3.68 -8.31 -2.68
C LEU A 62 3.73 -9.57 -1.81
N VAL A 63 4.61 -10.50 -2.18
CA VAL A 63 4.76 -11.73 -1.40
C VAL A 63 5.21 -11.41 0.02
N LEU A 64 6.17 -10.51 0.14
CA LEU A 64 6.66 -10.11 1.46
C LEU A 64 5.57 -9.47 2.30
N LEU A 65 4.82 -8.56 1.69
CA LEU A 65 3.74 -7.88 2.40
C LEU A 65 2.69 -8.88 2.88
N ARG A 66 2.28 -9.79 2.01
CA ARG A 66 1.28 -10.78 2.38
C ARG A 66 1.75 -11.65 3.53
N SER A 67 3.01 -11.99 3.51
CA SER A 67 3.61 -12.79 4.58
C SER A 67 3.57 -12.05 5.90
N LYS A 68 3.94 -10.78 5.89
CA LYS A 68 3.93 -9.98 7.11
C LYS A 68 2.52 -9.80 7.66
N LEU A 69 1.55 -9.56 6.79
CA LEU A 69 0.17 -9.41 7.23
C LEU A 69 -0.35 -10.69 7.85
N ALA A 70 -0.02 -11.82 7.24
CA ALA A 70 -0.53 -13.11 7.70
C ALA A 70 -0.12 -13.42 9.13
N GLU A 71 1.00 -12.88 9.58
CA GLU A 71 1.48 -13.12 10.95
C GLU A 71 0.54 -12.52 11.99
N HIS A 72 -0.28 -11.57 11.62
CA HIS A 72 -1.09 -10.83 12.58
C HIS A 72 -2.59 -10.96 12.36
N LEU A 73 -3.00 -11.58 11.28
CA LEU A 73 -4.43 -11.66 10.95
C LEU A 73 -5.07 -12.91 11.57
N VAL A 74 -6.32 -12.75 11.96
CA VAL A 74 -7.14 -13.86 12.42
C VAL A 74 -8.17 -14.10 11.31
N GLU A 75 -8.01 -15.20 10.60
CA GLU A 75 -8.78 -15.46 9.37
C GLU A 75 -10.28 -15.35 9.54
N GLN A 76 -10.79 -15.80 10.67
CA GLN A 76 -12.23 -15.83 10.87
C GLN A 76 -12.83 -14.45 11.14
N GLN A 77 -12.00 -13.48 11.49
CA GLN A 77 -12.47 -12.15 11.89
C GLN A 77 -12.00 -11.04 11.01
N ASP A 78 -10.85 -11.21 10.39
CA ASP A 78 -10.16 -10.13 9.67
C ASP A 78 -10.14 -10.38 8.19
N SER A 79 -10.15 -9.30 7.41
CA SER A 79 -9.97 -9.43 5.96
C SER A 79 -9.07 -8.32 5.46
N VAL A 80 -8.29 -8.65 4.43
CA VAL A 80 -7.50 -7.67 3.69
C VAL A 80 -7.67 -8.02 2.22
N ARG A 81 -8.10 -7.03 1.44
CA ARG A 81 -8.33 -7.22 0.01
C ARG A 81 -7.33 -6.43 -0.79
N PHE A 82 -6.84 -7.05 -1.84
CA PHE A 82 -5.87 -6.43 -2.75
C PHE A 82 -6.54 -6.26 -4.10
N TYR A 83 -6.69 -5.02 -4.54
CA TYR A 83 -7.30 -4.70 -5.83
C TYR A 83 -6.21 -4.21 -6.77
N PRO A 84 -5.78 -5.03 -7.72
CA PRO A 84 -4.75 -4.58 -8.66
C PRO A 84 -5.33 -3.60 -9.67
N LEU A 85 -4.59 -2.53 -9.93
CA LEU A 85 -4.96 -1.57 -10.96
C LEU A 85 -3.92 -1.59 -12.05
N CYS A 86 -4.35 -1.75 -13.29
CA CYS A 86 -3.42 -1.67 -14.41
C CYS A 86 -2.94 -0.24 -14.56
N ALA A 87 -1.86 -0.06 -15.31
CA ALA A 87 -1.26 1.26 -15.48
C ALA A 87 -2.26 2.29 -16.01
N ASN A 88 -3.10 1.86 -16.93
CA ASN A 88 -4.09 2.77 -17.48
C ASN A 88 -5.14 3.17 -16.45
N CYS A 89 -5.55 2.23 -15.61
CA CYS A 89 -6.52 2.54 -14.56
C CYS A 89 -5.96 3.47 -13.51
N VAL A 90 -4.69 3.32 -13.17
CA VAL A 90 -4.04 4.21 -12.20
C VAL A 90 -4.13 5.66 -12.67
N LYS A 91 -3.89 5.89 -13.96
CA LYS A 91 -3.93 7.24 -14.53
C LYS A 91 -5.33 7.83 -14.51
N ARG A 92 -6.35 7.00 -14.38
CA ARG A 92 -7.73 7.46 -14.43
C ARG A 92 -8.37 7.61 -13.07
N VAL A 93 -7.62 7.37 -12.01
CA VAL A 93 -8.13 7.60 -10.65
C VAL A 93 -8.38 9.09 -10.46
N GLU A 94 -9.57 9.43 -10.01
CA GLU A 94 -9.98 10.81 -9.80
C GLU A 94 -10.32 11.01 -8.34
N THR A 95 -9.95 12.19 -7.83
CA THR A 95 -10.29 12.56 -6.47
C THR A 95 -11.20 13.77 -6.50
N VAL A 96 -12.31 13.67 -5.80
CA VAL A 96 -13.25 14.79 -5.69
C VAL A 96 -13.26 15.23 -4.22
N GLY A 97 -12.89 16.49 -4.00
CA GLY A 97 -12.86 17.01 -2.64
C GLY A 97 -11.62 16.59 -1.87
N GLY A 98 -11.47 17.17 -0.69
CA GLY A 98 -10.35 16.84 0.17
C GLY A 98 -9.05 17.49 -0.27
N PRO A 99 -8.02 17.39 0.56
CA PRO A 99 -6.71 17.93 0.21
C PRO A 99 -6.02 17.04 -0.81
N PRO A 100 -5.11 17.59 -1.62
CA PRO A 100 -4.36 16.76 -2.56
C PRO A 100 -3.48 15.76 -1.81
N PRO A 101 -3.26 14.58 -2.40
CA PRO A 101 -2.39 13.59 -1.79
C PRO A 101 -0.97 14.10 -1.67
N VAL A 102 -0.34 13.85 -0.54
CA VAL A 102 1.02 14.30 -0.30
C VAL A 102 2.01 13.66 -1.27
N GLU A 103 1.77 12.42 -1.62
CA GLU A 103 2.65 11.71 -2.53
C GLU A 103 2.75 12.32 -3.89
N ASP A 104 1.74 13.03 -4.32
CA ASP A 104 1.80 13.69 -5.61
C ASP A 104 2.95 14.67 -5.65
N LEU A 105 3.21 15.32 -4.52
CA LEU A 105 4.32 16.26 -4.44
C LEU A 105 5.66 15.54 -4.52
N LEU A 106 5.74 14.36 -3.93
CA LEU A 106 6.99 13.60 -3.93
C LEU A 106 7.32 13.05 -5.30
N PHE A 107 6.32 12.64 -6.02
CA PHE A 107 6.54 12.02 -7.33
C PHE A 107 6.74 13.01 -8.44
N VAL A 108 6.28 14.20 -8.26
CA VAL A 108 6.50 15.25 -9.24
C VAL A 108 7.96 15.66 -9.26
N VAL A 109 8.61 15.52 -8.16
CA VAL A 109 10.03 15.86 -8.06
C VAL A 109 10.92 14.78 -8.71
#